data_84dfafc798e37b0827d0ab4a3a6450d4
#
_entry.id   84dfafc798e37b0827d0ab4a3a6450d4
#
_cell.length_a   1.000
_cell.length_b   1.000
_cell.length_c   1.000
_cell.angle_alpha   90.00
_cell.angle_beta   90.00
_cell.angle_gamma   90.00
#
_symmetry.space_group_name_H-M   'P 1'
#
loop_
_entity.id
_entity.type
_entity.pdbx_description
1 polymer ?
#
loop_
_entity_poly.entity_id
_entity_poly.type
_entity_poly.pdbx_seq_one_letter_code
_entity_poly.pdbx_strand_id
1 'polypeptide(L)'
;MNMKRTNFLLPFLLQFLFMLGVSIDKNQSDKSSENKNWLKASGDQIVNQNGDTVYLRGFGLGGMLHMENFIDGYPANEETMREGLKKVLGEKKYNLYFNTFLKSYFTEPDAEYIHSLGLNLVRIPINYHLFEADMNPGVIKEKAFEYLDSVINLCAKNQIYTIIDMHALPGCQNQHWHSDNPTHIASFWIYKDFQDRALHLWEAIAEHYKNQPWVAGYDLINEPADPSGEKLFPYYKRLRDAIRNIDPKHILFLEGDRYATDFSKFSEVWDNIVYTNHDYAMPGFIFGGDYPGYTRGKYYDKGTLEHEFVEKSEFMFSHHVPLWVGEFGPVYKGNPEKDEMRYHILKDQLAYYDKYKVSWCIWLYKDLGLQAIMHQKNSTPYMKLVSAFLAKKDSLGADAWGSTDKNIRQVMSPLEELFRKEFPDYNPYPKGQRGEIDLLVRNILIAQALVPEYCNLFKGMSDEELIALAQSFRFENYVKRNRLEDILTGR
;
A
#
# COMPACT_ATOMS: atom_id res chain seq x y z
N MET A 1 16.98 -76.23 -38.87
CA MET A 1 16.14 -76.91 -39.87
C MET A 1 15.35 -75.86 -40.60
N ASN A 2 15.92 -75.49 -41.73
CA ASN A 2 15.27 -75.20 -43.03
C ASN A 2 14.05 -74.32 -43.07
N MET A 3 14.27 -73.10 -43.66
CA MET A 3 13.84 -72.70 -45.03
C MET A 3 12.33 -72.46 -45.13
N LYS A 4 11.82 -71.43 -45.82
CA LYS A 4 12.15 -70.67 -47.05
C LYS A 4 11.31 -69.38 -47.13
N ARG A 5 11.96 -68.40 -47.65
CA ARG A 5 11.53 -67.30 -48.57
C ARG A 5 10.19 -67.48 -49.30
N THR A 6 9.45 -66.37 -49.50
CA THR A 6 9.19 -65.91 -50.91
C THR A 6 8.68 -64.43 -50.89
N ASN A 7 9.29 -63.62 -51.76
CA ASN A 7 8.93 -62.26 -52.21
C ASN A 7 7.70 -62.30 -53.10
N PHE A 8 6.95 -61.20 -53.17
CA PHE A 8 6.36 -60.69 -54.41
C PHE A 8 6.31 -59.15 -54.44
N LEU A 9 6.74 -58.62 -55.57
CA LEU A 9 6.93 -57.22 -55.93
C LEU A 9 5.66 -56.60 -56.55
N LEU A 10 5.41 -55.31 -56.22
CA LEU A 10 5.07 -54.14 -57.09
C LEU A 10 3.91 -54.22 -58.09
N PRO A 11 3.44 -53.05 -58.68
CA PRO A 11 3.49 -51.63 -58.35
C PRO A 11 2.08 -50.92 -58.48
N PHE A 12 1.92 -49.63 -58.17
CA PHE A 12 1.44 -48.58 -59.07
C PHE A 12 1.04 -47.28 -58.36
N LEU A 13 1.62 -46.24 -58.83
CA LEU A 13 1.21 -44.86 -59.15
C LEU A 13 0.87 -43.83 -58.07
N LEU A 14 1.72 -42.82 -58.13
CA LEU A 14 1.54 -41.40 -57.87
C LEU A 14 0.11 -40.83 -57.87
N GLN A 15 -0.19 -40.06 -56.82
CA GLN A 15 -0.77 -38.69 -56.97
C GLN A 15 -0.24 -37.75 -55.91
N PHE A 16 0.53 -36.76 -56.35
CA PHE A 16 0.94 -35.57 -55.62
C PHE A 16 -0.30 -34.67 -55.40
N LEU A 17 -0.67 -34.41 -54.18
CA LEU A 17 -1.46 -33.24 -53.81
C LEU A 17 -0.69 -32.47 -52.75
N PHE A 18 -0.14 -31.33 -53.13
CA PHE A 18 0.38 -30.29 -52.26
C PHE A 18 -0.81 -29.73 -51.46
N MET A 19 -0.89 -30.02 -50.18
CA MET A 19 -1.60 -29.18 -49.22
C MET A 19 -0.56 -28.39 -48.45
N LEU A 20 -0.44 -27.12 -48.76
CA LEU A 20 0.18 -26.11 -47.92
C LEU A 20 -0.62 -26.00 -46.63
N GLY A 21 -0.22 -26.75 -45.61
CA GLY A 21 -0.68 -26.56 -44.27
C GLY A 21 0.00 -25.32 -43.69
N VAL A 22 -0.69 -24.19 -43.69
CA VAL A 22 -0.31 -23.03 -42.90
C VAL A 22 -0.62 -23.42 -41.45
N SER A 23 0.38 -23.87 -40.73
CA SER A 23 0.39 -23.89 -39.26
C SER A 23 0.31 -22.47 -38.78
N ILE A 24 -0.87 -21.99 -38.40
CA ILE A 24 -1.00 -20.76 -37.63
C ILE A 24 -0.48 -21.11 -36.23
N ASP A 25 0.72 -20.66 -35.95
CA ASP A 25 1.37 -20.81 -34.66
C ASP A 25 0.64 -19.92 -33.66
N LYS A 26 -0.35 -20.48 -32.95
CA LYS A 26 -1.10 -19.81 -31.89
C LYS A 26 -0.19 -19.31 -30.74
N ASN A 27 1.04 -19.83 -30.63
CA ASN A 27 2.00 -19.41 -29.62
C ASN A 27 2.73 -18.10 -29.95
N GLN A 28 2.73 -17.64 -31.22
CA GLN A 28 3.40 -16.39 -31.58
C GLN A 28 2.54 -15.15 -31.28
N SER A 29 1.20 -15.27 -31.28
CA SER A 29 0.32 -14.15 -30.93
C SER A 29 0.31 -13.85 -29.43
N ASP A 30 0.39 -14.89 -28.58
CA ASP A 30 0.42 -14.72 -27.11
C ASP A 30 1.77 -14.13 -26.64
N LYS A 31 2.90 -14.58 -27.20
CA LYS A 31 4.23 -14.02 -26.84
C LYS A 31 4.40 -12.56 -27.28
N SER A 32 3.74 -12.11 -28.33
CA SER A 32 3.81 -10.72 -28.76
C SER A 32 2.93 -9.78 -27.94
N SER A 33 1.88 -10.29 -27.28
CA SER A 33 1.05 -9.53 -26.36
C SER A 33 1.68 -9.42 -24.96
N GLU A 34 2.30 -10.49 -24.47
CA GLU A 34 3.03 -10.48 -23.20
C GLU A 34 4.20 -9.47 -23.19
N ASN A 35 4.85 -9.26 -24.33
CA ASN A 35 5.95 -8.30 -24.41
C ASN A 35 5.51 -6.82 -24.32
N LYS A 36 4.26 -6.48 -24.60
CA LYS A 36 3.80 -5.08 -24.66
C LYS A 36 3.60 -4.40 -23.30
N ASN A 37 3.48 -5.17 -22.23
CA ASN A 37 3.07 -4.67 -20.91
C ASN A 37 4.25 -4.36 -19.95
N TRP A 38 5.49 -4.60 -20.37
CA TRP A 38 6.65 -4.23 -19.57
C TRP A 38 6.82 -2.72 -19.53
N LEU A 39 7.07 -2.20 -18.33
CA LEU A 39 7.36 -0.80 -18.09
C LEU A 39 8.83 -0.59 -17.72
N LYS A 40 9.34 0.61 -18.00
CA LYS A 40 10.67 1.05 -17.55
C LYS A 40 10.67 2.56 -17.29
N ALA A 41 11.56 3.01 -16.41
CA ALA A 41 11.89 4.40 -16.28
C ALA A 41 12.78 4.86 -17.45
N SER A 42 12.48 6.03 -18.04
CA SER A 42 13.23 6.60 -19.16
C SER A 42 13.16 8.14 -19.11
N GLY A 43 14.27 8.80 -18.85
CA GLY A 43 14.30 10.23 -18.57
C GLY A 43 13.42 10.51 -17.34
N ASP A 44 12.51 11.45 -17.44
CA ASP A 44 11.56 11.84 -16.38
C ASP A 44 10.21 11.10 -16.45
N GLN A 45 10.12 10.01 -17.23
CA GLN A 45 8.86 9.32 -17.50
C GLN A 45 8.94 7.81 -17.25
N ILE A 46 7.78 7.20 -17.06
CA ILE A 46 7.57 5.75 -17.16
C ILE A 46 7.10 5.47 -18.58
N VAL A 47 7.72 4.54 -19.28
CA VAL A 47 7.38 4.19 -20.68
C VAL A 47 7.15 2.70 -20.84
N ASN A 48 6.31 2.33 -21.81
CA ASN A 48 6.14 0.95 -22.25
C ASN A 48 7.29 0.54 -23.20
N GLN A 49 7.24 -0.68 -23.71
CA GLN A 49 8.27 -1.20 -24.61
C GLN A 49 8.34 -0.49 -25.98
N ASN A 50 7.25 0.17 -26.38
CA ASN A 50 7.23 0.96 -27.61
C ASN A 50 7.86 2.35 -27.41
N GLY A 51 8.15 2.75 -26.18
CA GLY A 51 8.59 4.09 -25.82
C GLY A 51 7.44 5.07 -25.55
N ASP A 52 6.19 4.61 -25.54
CA ASP A 52 5.04 5.45 -25.20
C ASP A 52 5.00 5.72 -23.70
N THR A 53 4.74 6.95 -23.30
CA THR A 53 4.58 7.32 -21.88
C THR A 53 3.34 6.66 -21.29
N VAL A 54 3.50 6.07 -20.10
CA VAL A 54 2.43 5.47 -19.31
C VAL A 54 2.31 6.22 -17.98
N TYR A 55 1.15 6.83 -17.74
CA TYR A 55 0.83 7.42 -16.44
C TYR A 55 0.14 6.36 -15.58
N LEU A 56 0.80 5.97 -14.49
CA LEU A 56 0.24 5.04 -13.51
C LEU A 56 -0.64 5.81 -12.54
N ARG A 57 -1.94 5.55 -12.56
CA ARG A 57 -2.95 6.26 -11.79
C ARG A 57 -3.92 5.28 -11.13
N GLY A 58 -4.10 5.36 -9.82
CA GLY A 58 -4.95 4.38 -9.13
C GLY A 58 -5.05 4.56 -7.63
N PHE A 59 -5.20 3.44 -6.94
CA PHE A 59 -5.43 3.39 -5.50
C PHE A 59 -4.44 2.48 -4.78
N GLY A 60 -4.14 2.84 -3.51
CA GLY A 60 -3.56 1.93 -2.53
C GLY A 60 -4.59 0.94 -2.01
N LEU A 61 -4.26 -0.34 -2.00
CA LEU A 61 -5.07 -1.43 -1.46
C LEU A 61 -4.67 -1.74 0.00
N GLY A 62 -4.68 -0.71 0.86
CA GLY A 62 -4.49 -0.90 2.30
C GLY A 62 -5.62 -1.68 2.95
N GLY A 63 -5.35 -2.29 4.11
CA GLY A 63 -6.33 -3.06 4.88
C GLY A 63 -6.40 -4.54 4.55
N MET A 64 -5.72 -5.04 3.51
CA MET A 64 -5.77 -6.45 3.11
C MET A 64 -4.52 -7.24 3.50
N LEU A 65 -3.42 -7.08 2.76
CA LEU A 65 -2.15 -7.78 2.99
C LEU A 65 -1.23 -7.03 3.96
N HIS A 66 -1.58 -5.82 4.26
CA HIS A 66 -1.14 -5.00 5.36
C HIS A 66 -2.37 -4.27 5.90
N MET A 67 -2.63 -4.39 7.20
CA MET A 67 -3.79 -3.81 7.86
C MET A 67 -3.40 -2.56 8.64
N GLU A 68 -4.30 -1.56 8.64
CA GLU A 68 -4.15 -0.37 9.46
C GLU A 68 -5.38 -0.11 10.32
N ASN A 69 -5.14 0.43 11.51
CA ASN A 69 -6.17 0.59 12.54
C ASN A 69 -7.33 1.52 12.17
N PHE A 70 -7.12 2.50 11.29
CA PHE A 70 -8.20 3.36 10.80
C PHE A 70 -8.94 2.78 9.60
N ILE A 71 -8.29 1.90 8.82
CA ILE A 71 -8.89 1.24 7.66
C ILE A 71 -9.89 0.19 8.12
N ASP A 72 -9.47 -0.67 9.06
CA ASP A 72 -10.20 -1.86 9.48
C ASP A 72 -10.83 -1.73 10.88
N GLY A 73 -10.57 -0.62 11.59
CA GLY A 73 -11.24 -0.25 12.82
C GLY A 73 -10.67 -0.82 14.11
N TYR A 74 -9.71 -1.71 14.07
CA TYR A 74 -9.06 -2.25 15.26
C TYR A 74 -8.17 -1.20 15.96
N PRO A 75 -7.71 -1.40 17.21
CA PRO A 75 -6.78 -0.51 17.88
C PRO A 75 -5.33 -0.98 17.74
N ALA A 76 -4.37 -0.09 17.98
CA ALA A 76 -2.92 -0.34 17.95
C ALA A 76 -2.40 -0.76 16.55
N ASN A 77 -1.37 -1.59 16.50
CA ASN A 77 -0.77 -2.12 15.27
C ASN A 77 -1.32 -3.51 14.93
N GLU A 78 -1.05 -3.98 13.71
CA GLU A 78 -1.63 -5.21 13.15
C GLU A 78 -1.23 -6.46 13.96
N GLU A 79 0.07 -6.63 14.25
CA GLU A 79 0.56 -7.80 15.00
C GLU A 79 -0.10 -7.92 16.37
N THR A 80 -0.13 -6.82 17.15
CA THR A 80 -0.74 -6.82 18.50
C THR A 80 -2.23 -7.20 18.44
N MET A 81 -2.96 -6.71 17.46
CA MET A 81 -4.37 -7.07 17.22
C MET A 81 -4.51 -8.54 16.85
N ARG A 82 -3.70 -9.03 15.91
CA ARG A 82 -3.74 -10.43 15.44
C ARG A 82 -3.43 -11.42 16.56
N GLU A 83 -2.41 -11.15 17.37
CA GLU A 83 -2.10 -11.96 18.56
C GLU A 83 -3.26 -11.99 19.56
N GLY A 84 -3.88 -10.83 19.81
CA GLY A 84 -5.05 -10.73 20.68
C GLY A 84 -6.23 -11.56 20.15
N LEU A 85 -6.54 -11.49 18.87
CA LEU A 85 -7.58 -12.32 18.25
C LEU A 85 -7.24 -13.81 18.27
N LYS A 86 -5.99 -14.19 18.02
CA LYS A 86 -5.56 -15.58 18.10
C LYS A 86 -5.74 -16.17 19.51
N LYS A 87 -5.47 -15.37 20.55
CA LYS A 87 -5.70 -15.76 21.97
C LYS A 87 -7.20 -15.98 22.26
N VAL A 88 -8.08 -15.15 21.71
CA VAL A 88 -9.54 -15.22 21.95
C VAL A 88 -10.21 -16.33 21.14
N LEU A 89 -9.85 -16.46 19.86
CA LEU A 89 -10.49 -17.39 18.92
C LEU A 89 -9.89 -18.80 18.93
N GLY A 90 -8.63 -18.92 19.33
CA GLY A 90 -7.81 -20.10 19.06
C GLY A 90 -7.42 -20.19 17.60
N GLU A 91 -6.39 -20.98 17.28
CA GLU A 91 -5.74 -21.03 15.98
C GLU A 91 -6.71 -21.39 14.83
N LYS A 92 -7.58 -22.38 15.03
CA LYS A 92 -8.51 -22.84 13.99
C LYS A 92 -9.48 -21.74 13.52
N LYS A 93 -10.16 -21.07 14.47
CA LYS A 93 -11.11 -19.99 14.17
C LYS A 93 -10.42 -18.72 13.69
N TYR A 94 -9.25 -18.40 14.24
CA TYR A 94 -8.40 -17.32 13.74
C TYR A 94 -8.06 -17.52 12.26
N ASN A 95 -7.57 -18.70 11.88
CA ASN A 95 -7.25 -19.02 10.49
C ASN A 95 -8.50 -19.01 9.59
N LEU A 96 -9.65 -19.49 10.07
CA LEU A 96 -10.92 -19.44 9.33
C LEU A 96 -11.30 -17.97 9.02
N TYR A 97 -11.28 -17.11 10.03
CA TYR A 97 -11.61 -15.68 9.87
C TYR A 97 -10.69 -14.99 8.87
N PHE A 98 -9.37 -15.04 9.09
CA PHE A 98 -8.42 -14.31 8.24
C PHE A 98 -8.28 -14.88 6.82
N ASN A 99 -8.36 -16.21 6.63
CA ASN A 99 -8.40 -16.78 5.29
C ASN A 99 -9.68 -16.37 4.53
N THR A 100 -10.82 -16.27 5.21
CA THR A 100 -12.07 -15.80 4.60
C THR A 100 -12.02 -14.31 4.30
N PHE A 101 -11.45 -13.50 5.22
CA PHE A 101 -11.23 -12.08 5.07
C PHE A 101 -10.37 -11.78 3.83
N LEU A 102 -9.19 -12.38 3.71
CA LEU A 102 -8.28 -12.17 2.58
C LEU A 102 -8.93 -12.53 1.23
N LYS A 103 -9.73 -13.60 1.18
CA LYS A 103 -10.47 -14.00 -0.03
C LYS A 103 -11.66 -13.09 -0.35
N SER A 104 -12.14 -12.32 0.62
CA SER A 104 -13.30 -11.44 0.48
C SER A 104 -12.94 -9.99 0.17
N TYR A 105 -11.72 -9.55 0.51
CA TYR A 105 -11.36 -8.14 0.50
C TYR A 105 -11.23 -7.56 -0.90
N PHE A 106 -10.54 -8.26 -1.81
CA PHE A 106 -10.36 -7.83 -3.20
C PHE A 106 -10.76 -8.95 -4.15
N THR A 107 -11.77 -8.69 -4.98
CA THR A 107 -12.42 -9.66 -5.85
C THR A 107 -12.56 -9.10 -7.27
N GLU A 108 -13.07 -9.89 -8.23
CA GLU A 108 -13.25 -9.43 -9.62
C GLU A 108 -14.03 -8.09 -9.73
N PRO A 109 -15.19 -7.90 -9.03
CA PRO A 109 -15.91 -6.63 -9.08
C PRO A 109 -15.08 -5.41 -8.61
N ASP A 110 -14.10 -5.62 -7.72
CA ASP A 110 -13.21 -4.56 -7.26
C ASP A 110 -12.28 -4.09 -8.40
N ALA A 111 -11.65 -5.04 -9.11
CA ALA A 111 -10.78 -4.74 -10.25
C ALA A 111 -11.59 -4.13 -11.42
N GLU A 112 -12.76 -4.69 -11.74
CA GLU A 112 -13.67 -4.13 -12.75
C GLU A 112 -14.07 -2.68 -12.43
N TYR A 113 -14.35 -2.39 -11.17
CA TYR A 113 -14.70 -1.04 -10.74
C TYR A 113 -13.54 -0.05 -10.91
N ILE A 114 -12.33 -0.40 -10.48
CA ILE A 114 -11.14 0.46 -10.66
C ILE A 114 -10.90 0.72 -12.16
N HIS A 115 -10.97 -0.32 -12.99
CA HIS A 115 -10.84 -0.17 -14.44
C HIS A 115 -11.94 0.74 -15.03
N SER A 116 -13.18 0.63 -14.55
CA SER A 116 -14.32 1.45 -15.01
C SER A 116 -14.16 2.95 -14.73
N LEU A 117 -13.30 3.33 -13.77
CA LEU A 117 -12.91 4.70 -13.47
C LEU A 117 -11.83 5.24 -14.42
N GLY A 118 -11.35 4.44 -15.38
CA GLY A 118 -10.24 4.79 -16.27
C GLY A 118 -8.88 4.72 -15.58
N LEU A 119 -8.78 4.05 -14.44
CA LEU A 119 -7.55 3.89 -13.66
C LEU A 119 -6.84 2.58 -14.03
N ASN A 120 -5.51 2.59 -13.95
CA ASN A 120 -4.67 1.51 -14.42
C ASN A 120 -3.62 1.04 -13.39
N LEU A 121 -3.78 1.39 -12.11
CA LEU A 121 -2.83 1.06 -11.06
C LEU A 121 -3.54 0.60 -9.78
N VAL A 122 -2.98 -0.43 -9.14
CA VAL A 122 -3.20 -0.78 -7.73
C VAL A 122 -1.84 -0.92 -7.05
N ARG A 123 -1.56 -0.10 -6.04
CA ARG A 123 -0.45 -0.28 -5.11
C ARG A 123 -0.88 -1.27 -4.03
N ILE A 124 -0.10 -2.31 -3.80
CA ILE A 124 -0.43 -3.41 -2.88
C ILE A 124 0.50 -3.37 -1.68
N PRO A 125 0.10 -2.74 -0.57
CA PRO A 125 0.83 -2.81 0.68
C PRO A 125 0.88 -4.23 1.21
N ILE A 126 2.09 -4.70 1.57
CA ILE A 126 2.31 -5.99 2.21
C ILE A 126 3.03 -5.84 3.55
N ASN A 127 2.65 -6.69 4.50
CA ASN A 127 3.32 -6.83 5.78
C ASN A 127 4.28 -8.01 5.71
N TYR A 128 5.54 -7.83 6.14
CA TYR A 128 6.53 -8.92 6.14
C TYR A 128 6.07 -10.14 6.94
N HIS A 129 5.23 -9.96 7.97
CA HIS A 129 4.66 -11.05 8.77
C HIS A 129 3.84 -12.07 7.97
N LEU A 130 3.34 -11.68 6.78
CA LEU A 130 2.69 -12.63 5.88
C LEU A 130 3.70 -13.67 5.35
N PHE A 131 4.91 -13.23 5.04
CA PHE A 131 5.95 -14.02 4.37
C PHE A 131 6.92 -14.67 5.33
N GLU A 132 7.13 -14.11 6.51
CA GLU A 132 8.10 -14.58 7.49
C GLU A 132 7.51 -14.51 8.91
N ALA A 133 8.07 -15.25 9.85
CA ALA A 133 7.72 -15.15 11.27
C ALA A 133 8.96 -14.76 12.07
N ASP A 134 8.83 -13.85 13.03
CA ASP A 134 9.96 -13.38 13.85
C ASP A 134 10.65 -14.50 14.65
N MET A 135 9.88 -15.51 15.05
CA MET A 135 10.43 -16.69 15.74
C MET A 135 11.04 -17.73 14.79
N ASN A 136 11.01 -17.48 13.48
CA ASN A 136 11.61 -18.33 12.47
C ASN A 136 12.12 -17.47 11.29
N PRO A 137 13.09 -16.57 11.53
CA PRO A 137 13.56 -15.61 10.53
C PRO A 137 14.25 -16.30 9.36
N GLY A 138 14.11 -15.70 8.16
CA GLY A 138 14.69 -16.23 6.91
C GLY A 138 13.94 -17.41 6.30
N VAL A 139 12.80 -17.83 6.87
CA VAL A 139 11.98 -18.92 6.30
C VAL A 139 10.72 -18.32 5.66
N ILE A 140 10.71 -18.29 4.34
CA ILE A 140 9.61 -17.74 3.55
C ILE A 140 8.39 -18.67 3.59
N LYS A 141 7.23 -18.10 3.90
CA LYS A 141 5.94 -18.77 3.87
C LYS A 141 5.36 -18.69 2.46
N GLU A 142 5.58 -19.71 1.64
CA GLU A 142 5.11 -19.76 0.24
C GLU A 142 3.62 -19.43 0.06
N LYS A 143 2.78 -19.78 1.03
CA LYS A 143 1.35 -19.48 1.01
C LYS A 143 1.03 -17.99 0.92
N ALA A 144 1.93 -17.11 1.35
CA ALA A 144 1.73 -15.67 1.28
C ALA A 144 1.63 -15.18 -0.18
N PHE A 145 2.37 -15.82 -1.10
CA PHE A 145 2.31 -15.51 -2.53
C PHE A 145 0.93 -15.82 -3.13
N GLU A 146 0.20 -16.84 -2.66
CA GLU A 146 -1.14 -17.19 -3.19
C GLU A 146 -2.12 -15.99 -3.10
N TYR A 147 -2.07 -15.21 -2.02
CA TYR A 147 -2.95 -14.06 -1.85
C TYR A 147 -2.50 -12.88 -2.72
N LEU A 148 -1.19 -12.63 -2.79
CA LEU A 148 -0.63 -11.57 -3.63
C LEU A 148 -0.84 -11.88 -5.12
N ASP A 149 -0.59 -13.12 -5.54
CA ASP A 149 -0.87 -13.62 -6.89
C ASP A 149 -2.34 -13.44 -7.28
N SER A 150 -3.26 -13.69 -6.35
CA SER A 150 -4.70 -13.52 -6.59
C SER A 150 -5.03 -12.06 -6.95
N VAL A 151 -4.51 -11.10 -6.21
CA VAL A 151 -4.72 -9.67 -6.49
C VAL A 151 -4.07 -9.27 -7.82
N ILE A 152 -2.81 -9.65 -8.04
CA ILE A 152 -2.07 -9.34 -9.27
C ILE A 152 -2.79 -9.92 -10.50
N ASN A 153 -3.27 -11.16 -10.43
CA ASN A 153 -3.97 -11.81 -11.54
C ASN A 153 -5.32 -11.14 -11.85
N LEU A 154 -6.09 -10.74 -10.82
CA LEU A 154 -7.33 -9.97 -11.00
C LEU A 154 -7.06 -8.61 -11.65
N CYS A 155 -6.02 -7.91 -11.22
CA CYS A 155 -5.58 -6.66 -11.81
C CYS A 155 -5.14 -6.85 -13.27
N ALA A 156 -4.28 -7.83 -13.54
CA ALA A 156 -3.79 -8.14 -14.88
C ALA A 156 -4.91 -8.45 -15.88
N LYS A 157 -5.92 -9.25 -15.47
CA LYS A 157 -7.11 -9.55 -16.26
C LYS A 157 -7.90 -8.30 -16.64
N ASN A 158 -7.89 -7.29 -15.78
CA ASN A 158 -8.57 -6.01 -15.98
C ASN A 158 -7.65 -4.91 -16.52
N GLN A 159 -6.45 -5.24 -17.04
CA GLN A 159 -5.47 -4.30 -17.61
C GLN A 159 -5.00 -3.24 -16.59
N ILE A 160 -4.86 -3.64 -15.34
CA ILE A 160 -4.39 -2.81 -14.24
C ILE A 160 -2.99 -3.29 -13.85
N TYR A 161 -2.03 -2.39 -13.83
CA TYR A 161 -0.70 -2.64 -13.28
C TYR A 161 -0.75 -2.71 -11.76
N THR A 162 0.22 -3.41 -11.17
CA THR A 162 0.39 -3.47 -9.72
C THR A 162 1.78 -3.00 -9.32
N ILE A 163 1.88 -2.34 -8.17
CA ILE A 163 3.16 -2.04 -7.50
C ILE A 163 3.10 -2.78 -6.16
N ILE A 164 4.08 -3.65 -5.92
CA ILE A 164 4.22 -4.35 -4.64
C ILE A 164 4.97 -3.43 -3.69
N ASP A 165 4.36 -3.09 -2.57
CA ASP A 165 4.88 -2.15 -1.59
C ASP A 165 5.16 -2.86 -0.26
N MET A 166 6.41 -2.83 0.19
CA MET A 166 6.77 -3.31 1.52
C MET A 166 6.42 -2.27 2.57
N HIS A 167 5.17 -2.35 3.05
CA HIS A 167 4.59 -1.35 3.94
C HIS A 167 5.03 -1.50 5.40
N ALA A 168 5.31 -2.73 5.82
CA ALA A 168 5.89 -3.02 7.13
C ALA A 168 7.08 -3.97 6.98
N LEU A 169 8.25 -3.56 7.51
CA LEU A 169 9.50 -4.29 7.45
C LEU A 169 9.85 -4.91 8.81
N PRO A 170 10.67 -5.99 8.84
CA PRO A 170 11.23 -6.50 10.09
C PRO A 170 11.90 -5.39 10.91
N GLY A 171 11.53 -5.26 12.18
CA GLY A 171 12.07 -4.24 13.07
C GLY A 171 11.55 -2.82 12.84
N CYS A 172 10.55 -2.63 11.97
CA CYS A 172 9.82 -1.38 11.71
C CYS A 172 10.70 -0.22 11.20
N GLN A 173 10.41 0.27 10.00
CA GLN A 173 11.16 1.33 9.32
C GLN A 173 10.82 2.74 9.79
N ASN A 174 9.70 2.90 10.53
CA ASN A 174 9.31 4.16 11.16
C ASN A 174 8.65 3.93 12.52
N GLN A 175 8.24 5.02 13.20
CA GLN A 175 7.76 4.98 14.57
C GLN A 175 6.27 4.69 14.71
N HIS A 176 5.51 4.60 13.60
CA HIS A 176 4.04 4.54 13.61
C HIS A 176 3.48 3.13 13.43
N TRP A 177 2.19 2.96 13.78
CA TRP A 177 1.42 1.71 13.64
C TRP A 177 1.37 1.18 12.21
N HIS A 178 1.44 2.02 11.19
CA HIS A 178 1.42 1.60 9.78
C HIS A 178 2.71 0.89 9.34
N SER A 179 3.80 0.99 10.09
CA SER A 179 4.96 0.09 9.94
C SER A 179 4.86 -1.16 10.82
N ASP A 180 3.66 -1.43 11.33
CA ASP A 180 3.35 -2.49 12.30
C ASP A 180 4.16 -2.38 13.61
N ASN A 181 4.43 -1.14 14.05
CA ASN A 181 5.32 -0.84 15.17
C ASN A 181 4.56 -0.78 16.52
N PRO A 182 4.81 -1.73 17.43
CA PRO A 182 4.19 -1.72 18.76
C PRO A 182 4.90 -0.84 19.79
N THR A 183 6.05 -0.19 19.43
CA THR A 183 6.96 0.39 20.43
C THR A 183 7.31 1.86 20.21
N HIS A 184 7.22 2.45 19.05
CA HIS A 184 7.79 3.75 18.64
C HIS A 184 9.27 3.75 18.23
N ILE A 185 9.96 2.63 18.34
CA ILE A 185 11.38 2.55 17.98
C ILE A 185 11.49 1.95 16.58
N ALA A 186 12.08 2.69 15.65
CA ALA A 186 12.39 2.20 14.30
C ALA A 186 13.67 1.32 14.34
N SER A 187 13.53 0.11 14.88
CA SER A 187 14.63 -0.83 15.12
C SER A 187 15.32 -1.31 13.85
N PHE A 188 14.64 -1.21 12.72
CA PHE A 188 15.19 -1.49 11.39
C PHE A 188 16.50 -0.71 11.12
N TRP A 189 16.56 0.53 11.58
CA TRP A 189 17.74 1.38 11.41
C TRP A 189 18.83 1.13 12.47
N ILE A 190 18.53 0.37 13.51
CA ILE A 190 19.46 0.07 14.62
C ILE A 190 20.18 -1.27 14.38
N TYR A 191 19.46 -2.28 13.92
CA TYR A 191 19.95 -3.65 13.84
C TYR A 191 20.04 -4.15 12.40
N LYS A 192 21.25 -4.55 12.00
CA LYS A 192 21.52 -5.04 10.66
C LYS A 192 20.72 -6.29 10.29
N ASP A 193 20.41 -7.15 11.26
CA ASP A 193 19.67 -8.39 11.02
C ASP A 193 18.28 -8.12 10.43
N PHE A 194 17.59 -7.07 10.85
CA PHE A 194 16.30 -6.68 10.25
C PHE A 194 16.45 -6.25 8.79
N GLN A 195 17.52 -5.52 8.49
CA GLN A 195 17.84 -5.13 7.11
C GLN A 195 18.16 -6.34 6.24
N ASP A 196 18.90 -7.32 6.77
CA ASP A 196 19.25 -8.54 6.03
C ASP A 196 18.01 -9.41 5.78
N ARG A 197 17.08 -9.50 6.74
CA ARG A 197 15.80 -10.18 6.57
C ARG A 197 14.95 -9.53 5.48
N ALA A 198 14.82 -8.20 5.51
CA ALA A 198 14.07 -7.47 4.47
C ALA A 198 14.70 -7.64 3.08
N LEU A 199 16.03 -7.65 2.98
CA LEU A 199 16.74 -7.92 1.73
C LEU A 199 16.42 -9.32 1.21
N HIS A 200 16.51 -10.36 2.06
CA HIS A 200 16.17 -11.72 1.70
C HIS A 200 14.72 -11.88 1.24
N LEU A 201 13.79 -11.17 1.89
CA LEU A 201 12.39 -11.17 1.48
C LEU A 201 12.22 -10.54 0.10
N TRP A 202 12.90 -9.42 -0.20
CA TRP A 202 12.89 -8.82 -1.52
C TRP A 202 13.52 -9.71 -2.60
N GLU A 203 14.56 -10.47 -2.27
CA GLU A 203 15.11 -11.49 -3.20
C GLU A 203 14.05 -12.54 -3.54
N ALA A 204 13.30 -13.04 -2.55
CA ALA A 204 12.23 -14.02 -2.77
C ALA A 204 11.08 -13.44 -3.61
N ILE A 205 10.66 -12.21 -3.34
CA ILE A 205 9.61 -11.51 -4.11
C ILE A 205 10.09 -11.27 -5.55
N ALA A 206 11.31 -10.80 -5.74
CA ALA A 206 11.88 -10.57 -7.06
C ALA A 206 11.97 -11.88 -7.87
N GLU A 207 12.41 -12.98 -7.25
CA GLU A 207 12.48 -14.29 -7.91
C GLU A 207 11.10 -14.77 -8.36
N HIS A 208 10.06 -14.58 -7.53
CA HIS A 208 8.70 -14.99 -7.83
C HIS A 208 8.10 -14.17 -8.99
N TYR A 209 8.31 -12.85 -9.02
CA TYR A 209 7.64 -11.94 -9.97
C TYR A 209 8.49 -11.50 -11.17
N LYS A 210 9.77 -11.85 -11.30
CA LYS A 210 10.67 -11.38 -12.38
C LYS A 210 10.16 -11.56 -13.81
N ASN A 211 9.13 -12.38 -14.02
CA ASN A 211 8.51 -12.63 -15.32
C ASN A 211 7.05 -12.16 -15.41
N GLN A 212 6.55 -11.41 -14.42
CA GLN A 212 5.16 -10.92 -14.39
C GLN A 212 5.06 -9.46 -14.92
N PRO A 213 4.69 -9.22 -16.19
CA PRO A 213 4.73 -7.89 -16.79
C PRO A 213 3.65 -6.93 -16.27
N TRP A 214 2.62 -7.44 -15.54
CA TRP A 214 1.60 -6.62 -14.90
C TRP A 214 1.99 -6.14 -13.50
N VAL A 215 3.12 -6.60 -12.97
CA VAL A 215 3.83 -5.93 -11.88
C VAL A 215 4.65 -4.81 -12.51
N ALA A 216 4.28 -3.56 -12.26
CA ALA A 216 5.03 -2.39 -12.73
C ALA A 216 6.39 -2.29 -12.04
N GLY A 217 6.45 -2.69 -10.78
CA GLY A 217 7.69 -2.69 -10.01
C GLY A 217 7.48 -2.90 -8.51
N TYR A 218 8.56 -2.64 -7.78
CA TYR A 218 8.69 -2.88 -6.34
C TYR A 218 8.93 -1.56 -5.61
N ASP A 219 8.04 -1.20 -4.69
CA ASP A 219 8.17 -0.08 -3.76
C ASP A 219 8.85 -0.60 -2.49
N LEU A 220 10.14 -0.28 -2.38
CA LEU A 220 11.04 -1.07 -1.55
C LEU A 220 10.85 -0.87 -0.05
N ILE A 221 10.48 0.34 0.39
CA ILE A 221 10.29 0.69 1.80
C ILE A 221 9.26 1.80 1.89
N ASN A 222 8.08 1.48 2.42
CA ASN A 222 7.07 2.50 2.68
C ASN A 222 7.48 3.43 3.82
N GLU A 223 7.41 4.73 3.57
CA GLU A 223 7.55 5.80 4.57
C GLU A 223 8.74 5.60 5.54
N PRO A 224 9.97 5.46 5.03
CA PRO A 224 11.12 5.32 5.89
C PRO A 224 11.31 6.57 6.76
N ALA A 225 11.76 6.34 8.02
CA ALA A 225 12.14 7.41 8.93
C ALA A 225 13.43 7.03 9.66
N ASP A 226 14.56 7.23 9.00
CA ASP A 226 15.90 6.95 9.55
C ASP A 226 16.33 8.07 10.51
N PRO A 227 16.42 7.80 11.83
CA PRO A 227 16.79 8.84 12.80
C PRO A 227 18.20 9.44 12.58
N SER A 228 19.07 8.73 11.87
CA SER A 228 20.41 9.23 11.52
C SER A 228 20.40 10.07 10.23
N GLY A 229 19.42 9.84 9.35
CA GLY A 229 19.35 10.41 8.01
C GLY A 229 20.43 9.90 7.05
N GLU A 230 21.23 8.89 7.42
CA GLU A 230 22.39 8.46 6.64
C GLU A 230 22.35 6.99 6.20
N LYS A 231 21.40 6.18 6.71
CA LYS A 231 21.36 4.75 6.46
C LYS A 231 20.45 4.38 5.30
N LEU A 232 19.42 5.18 5.03
CA LEU A 232 18.40 4.89 4.02
C LEU A 232 19.02 4.71 2.62
N PHE A 233 19.75 5.70 2.12
CA PHE A 233 20.28 5.64 0.76
C PHE A 233 21.33 4.53 0.55
N PRO A 234 22.29 4.29 1.46
CA PRO A 234 23.17 3.12 1.40
C PRO A 234 22.41 1.78 1.45
N TYR A 235 21.31 1.72 2.19
CA TYR A 235 20.50 0.49 2.24
C TYR A 235 19.73 0.27 0.92
N TYR A 236 19.18 1.32 0.32
CA TYR A 236 18.60 1.21 -1.02
C TYR A 236 19.60 0.71 -2.07
N LYS A 237 20.86 1.11 -1.98
CA LYS A 237 21.92 0.58 -2.84
C LYS A 237 22.07 -0.94 -2.68
N ARG A 238 22.08 -1.43 -1.43
CA ARG A 238 22.16 -2.88 -1.15
C ARG A 238 20.94 -3.62 -1.72
N LEU A 239 19.73 -3.10 -1.50
CA LEU A 239 18.48 -3.69 -2.04
C LEU A 239 18.49 -3.71 -3.57
N ARG A 240 18.80 -2.57 -4.19
CA ARG A 240 18.91 -2.47 -5.65
C ARG A 240 19.86 -3.53 -6.21
N ASP A 241 21.06 -3.61 -5.67
CA ASP A 241 22.10 -4.52 -6.18
C ASP A 241 21.65 -6.00 -6.02
N ALA A 242 21.04 -6.37 -4.91
CA ALA A 242 20.49 -7.71 -4.68
C ALA A 242 19.34 -8.02 -5.65
N ILE A 243 18.35 -7.15 -5.76
CA ILE A 243 17.19 -7.35 -6.64
C ILE A 243 17.62 -7.41 -8.11
N ARG A 244 18.52 -6.53 -8.57
CA ARG A 244 18.99 -6.50 -9.97
C ARG A 244 19.75 -7.75 -10.40
N ASN A 245 20.37 -8.46 -9.48
CA ASN A 245 20.98 -9.78 -9.76
C ASN A 245 19.92 -10.85 -10.10
N ILE A 246 18.68 -10.68 -9.67
CA ILE A 246 17.58 -11.62 -9.86
C ILE A 246 16.61 -11.11 -10.94
N ASP A 247 16.24 -9.83 -10.83
CA ASP A 247 15.27 -9.16 -11.68
C ASP A 247 15.83 -7.83 -12.23
N PRO A 248 16.38 -7.85 -13.44
CA PRO A 248 16.89 -6.65 -14.09
C PRO A 248 15.81 -5.78 -14.74
N LYS A 249 14.54 -6.23 -14.80
CA LYS A 249 13.51 -5.61 -15.63
C LYS A 249 12.56 -4.68 -14.89
N HIS A 250 12.04 -5.11 -13.72
CA HIS A 250 11.05 -4.32 -13.00
C HIS A 250 11.60 -2.98 -12.52
N ILE A 251 10.75 -1.98 -12.50
CA ILE A 251 11.06 -0.68 -11.92
C ILE A 251 11.23 -0.86 -10.40
N LEU A 252 12.20 -0.17 -9.80
CA LEU A 252 12.24 -0.01 -8.36
C LEU A 252 11.73 1.39 -8.01
N PHE A 253 10.80 1.46 -7.05
CA PHE A 253 10.28 2.70 -6.52
C PHE A 253 11.00 3.01 -5.20
N LEU A 254 11.53 4.21 -5.07
CA LEU A 254 12.31 4.62 -3.90
C LEU A 254 11.68 5.84 -3.26
N GLU A 255 11.25 5.67 -2.03
CA GLU A 255 10.69 6.75 -1.23
C GLU A 255 11.79 7.57 -0.54
N GLY A 256 11.55 8.89 -0.39
CA GLY A 256 12.40 9.75 0.42
C GLY A 256 12.32 9.42 1.90
N ASP A 257 13.29 9.87 2.69
CA ASP A 257 13.22 9.81 4.16
C ASP A 257 12.07 10.69 4.71
N ARG A 258 11.83 10.68 6.01
CA ARG A 258 10.78 11.46 6.68
C ARG A 258 9.38 11.23 6.07
N TYR A 259 8.98 9.96 5.99
CA TYR A 259 7.67 9.59 5.41
C TYR A 259 7.56 10.02 3.93
N ALA A 260 8.51 9.60 3.11
CA ALA A 260 8.57 9.84 1.67
C ALA A 260 8.62 11.34 1.28
N THR A 261 9.26 12.21 2.08
CA THR A 261 9.28 13.66 1.81
C THR A 261 10.67 14.28 1.69
N ASP A 262 11.75 13.58 2.06
CA ASP A 262 13.11 14.14 2.13
C ASP A 262 14.12 13.32 1.31
N PHE A 263 14.61 13.91 0.23
CA PHE A 263 15.63 13.34 -0.66
C PHE A 263 17.01 13.97 -0.47
N SER A 264 17.20 14.80 0.53
CA SER A 264 18.44 15.58 0.72
C SER A 264 19.73 14.75 0.86
N LYS A 265 19.59 13.46 1.20
CA LYS A 265 20.70 12.51 1.35
C LYS A 265 20.90 11.59 0.14
N PHE A 266 20.10 11.72 -0.90
CA PHE A 266 20.28 10.99 -2.15
C PHE A 266 21.37 11.66 -2.96
N SER A 267 22.51 10.99 -3.13
CA SER A 267 23.73 11.57 -3.73
C SER A 267 23.89 11.29 -5.22
N GLU A 268 23.08 10.38 -5.77
CA GLU A 268 23.09 9.98 -7.19
C GLU A 268 21.74 9.42 -7.60
N VAL A 269 21.48 9.35 -8.88
CA VAL A 269 20.31 8.69 -9.48
C VAL A 269 20.74 7.42 -10.19
N TRP A 270 19.81 6.44 -10.26
CA TRP A 270 20.08 5.13 -10.85
C TRP A 270 19.13 4.80 -11.98
N ASP A 271 19.58 3.96 -12.90
CA ASP A 271 18.78 3.50 -14.03
C ASP A 271 17.58 2.65 -13.59
N ASN A 272 16.47 2.81 -14.30
CA ASN A 272 15.21 2.11 -14.08
C ASN A 272 14.66 2.24 -12.66
N ILE A 273 14.80 3.44 -12.10
CA ILE A 273 14.25 3.85 -10.81
C ILE A 273 13.20 4.93 -11.00
N VAL A 274 12.13 4.85 -10.23
CA VAL A 274 11.13 5.92 -10.03
C VAL A 274 11.26 6.40 -8.59
N TYR A 275 11.34 7.70 -8.40
CA TYR A 275 11.43 8.29 -7.05
C TYR A 275 10.03 8.69 -6.60
N THR A 276 9.74 8.41 -5.34
CA THR A 276 8.37 8.45 -4.81
C THR A 276 8.27 9.41 -3.66
N ASN A 277 7.35 10.37 -3.73
CA ASN A 277 6.95 11.15 -2.57
C ASN A 277 5.51 10.86 -2.12
N HIS A 278 5.18 11.21 -0.86
CA HIS A 278 3.81 11.25 -0.35
C HIS A 278 3.38 12.71 -0.19
N ASP A 279 2.27 13.07 -0.85
CA ASP A 279 1.83 14.46 -0.93
C ASP A 279 0.54 14.72 -0.16
N TYR A 280 0.53 14.38 1.14
CA TYR A 280 -0.58 14.72 2.00
C TYR A 280 -0.63 16.23 2.30
N ALA A 281 -1.76 16.85 1.94
CA ALA A 281 -2.01 18.26 2.21
C ALA A 281 -2.47 18.48 3.67
N MET A 282 -1.81 19.37 4.40
CA MET A 282 -2.13 19.67 5.82
C MET A 282 -3.61 19.99 6.08
N PRO A 283 -4.32 20.80 5.26
CA PRO A 283 -5.75 21.00 5.44
C PRO A 283 -6.59 19.74 5.17
N GLY A 284 -6.04 18.70 4.56
CA GLY A 284 -6.69 17.41 4.32
C GLY A 284 -6.73 16.47 5.52
N PHE A 285 -5.91 16.67 6.55
CA PHE A 285 -5.90 15.85 7.74
C PHE A 285 -7.11 16.05 8.63
N ILE A 286 -7.29 15.14 9.62
CA ILE A 286 -8.39 15.20 10.61
C ILE A 286 -8.46 16.53 11.36
N PHE A 287 -7.33 17.15 11.63
CA PHE A 287 -7.20 18.44 12.31
C PHE A 287 -7.21 19.63 11.33
N GLY A 288 -7.35 19.38 10.03
CA GLY A 288 -7.30 20.41 9.00
C GLY A 288 -8.44 21.44 9.12
N GLY A 289 -8.09 22.69 8.86
CA GLY A 289 -9.02 23.82 8.83
C GLY A 289 -9.84 23.89 7.54
N ASP A 290 -10.34 25.08 7.25
CA ASP A 290 -11.02 25.37 5.99
C ASP A 290 -10.04 25.40 4.81
N TYR A 291 -10.57 25.15 3.63
CA TYR A 291 -9.81 25.23 2.38
C TYR A 291 -10.65 25.88 1.26
N PRO A 292 -10.16 26.97 0.65
CA PRO A 292 -8.97 27.76 1.04
C PRO A 292 -9.11 28.35 2.45
N GLY A 293 -8.01 28.39 3.24
CA GLY A 293 -8.06 28.88 4.61
C GLY A 293 -6.85 28.52 5.46
N TYR A 294 -6.99 28.74 6.76
CA TYR A 294 -5.88 28.53 7.71
C TYR A 294 -5.90 27.13 8.33
N THR A 295 -4.73 26.48 8.34
CA THR A 295 -4.47 25.25 9.10
C THR A 295 -3.19 25.44 9.91
N ARG A 296 -3.25 25.27 11.22
CA ARG A 296 -2.09 25.44 12.15
C ARG A 296 -1.30 26.75 11.93
N GLY A 297 -2.02 27.85 11.66
CA GLY A 297 -1.42 29.18 11.49
C GLY A 297 -0.86 29.49 10.10
N LYS A 298 -0.83 28.54 9.16
CA LYS A 298 -0.46 28.76 7.76
C LYS A 298 -1.71 28.80 6.88
N TYR A 299 -1.74 29.74 5.91
CA TYR A 299 -2.81 29.82 4.92
C TYR A 299 -2.55 28.84 3.79
N TYR A 300 -3.59 28.12 3.40
CA TYR A 300 -3.54 27.13 2.32
C TYR A 300 -4.57 27.46 1.25
N ASP A 301 -4.09 27.49 0.02
CA ASP A 301 -4.85 27.53 -1.22
C ASP A 301 -4.15 26.66 -2.26
N LYS A 302 -4.64 26.64 -3.49
CA LYS A 302 -4.03 25.87 -4.58
C LYS A 302 -2.56 26.23 -4.80
N GLY A 303 -2.20 27.52 -4.75
CA GLY A 303 -0.81 27.96 -4.95
C GLY A 303 0.13 27.47 -3.86
N THR A 304 -0.33 27.49 -2.60
CA THR A 304 0.44 26.98 -1.46
C THR A 304 0.63 25.46 -1.54
N LEU A 305 -0.40 24.70 -1.93
CA LEU A 305 -0.29 23.24 -2.09
C LEU A 305 0.66 22.88 -3.24
N GLU A 306 0.53 23.57 -4.38
CA GLU A 306 1.42 23.35 -5.53
C GLU A 306 2.88 23.70 -5.18
N HIS A 307 3.11 24.76 -4.43
CA HIS A 307 4.46 25.13 -3.97
C HIS A 307 5.06 24.05 -3.06
N GLU A 308 4.32 23.56 -2.06
CA GLU A 308 4.78 22.46 -1.19
C GLU A 308 5.07 21.18 -1.96
N PHE A 309 4.26 20.86 -2.97
CA PHE A 309 4.48 19.73 -3.85
C PHE A 309 5.78 19.87 -4.65
N VAL A 310 6.04 21.05 -5.23
CA VAL A 310 7.27 21.32 -5.99
C VAL A 310 8.50 21.24 -5.09
N GLU A 311 8.44 21.78 -3.87
CA GLU A 311 9.53 21.66 -2.89
C GLU A 311 9.87 20.21 -2.54
N LYS A 312 8.86 19.38 -2.25
CA LYS A 312 9.04 17.93 -1.98
C LYS A 312 9.60 17.17 -3.19
N SER A 313 9.35 17.69 -4.39
CA SER A 313 9.70 17.05 -5.67
C SER A 313 10.98 17.62 -6.31
N GLU A 314 11.66 18.58 -5.66
CA GLU A 314 12.82 19.29 -6.19
C GLU A 314 13.93 18.33 -6.66
N PHE A 315 14.19 17.26 -5.91
CA PHE A 315 15.18 16.25 -6.29
C PHE A 315 14.85 15.64 -7.66
N MET A 316 13.60 15.23 -7.88
CA MET A 316 13.20 14.58 -9.12
C MET A 316 13.23 15.53 -10.31
N PHE A 317 12.75 16.76 -10.13
CA PHE A 317 12.75 17.76 -11.18
C PHE A 317 14.16 18.21 -11.56
N SER A 318 15.05 18.45 -10.58
CA SER A 318 16.42 18.88 -10.83
C SER A 318 17.29 17.80 -11.49
N HIS A 319 17.01 16.52 -11.23
CA HIS A 319 17.74 15.40 -11.81
C HIS A 319 17.08 14.82 -13.06
N HIS A 320 15.92 15.36 -13.50
CA HIS A 320 15.16 14.86 -14.65
C HIS A 320 14.86 13.35 -14.58
N VAL A 321 14.41 12.88 -13.41
CA VAL A 321 14.05 11.49 -13.16
C VAL A 321 12.55 11.35 -12.89
N PRO A 322 11.95 10.15 -13.11
CA PRO A 322 10.51 10.00 -12.96
C PRO A 322 10.08 10.16 -11.51
N LEU A 323 8.99 10.92 -11.32
CA LEU A 323 8.28 11.10 -10.06
C LEU A 323 6.98 10.29 -10.06
N TRP A 324 6.71 9.61 -8.95
CA TRP A 324 5.42 9.06 -8.62
C TRP A 324 4.96 9.55 -7.26
N VAL A 325 3.73 10.07 -7.15
CA VAL A 325 3.10 10.37 -5.87
C VAL A 325 2.47 9.07 -5.35
N GLY A 326 3.19 8.39 -4.44
CA GLY A 326 2.84 7.06 -3.93
C GLY A 326 1.61 7.06 -3.05
N GLU A 327 1.39 8.15 -2.29
CA GLU A 327 0.21 8.35 -1.48
C GLU A 327 -0.20 9.81 -1.39
N PHE A 328 -1.50 10.06 -1.47
CA PHE A 328 -2.16 11.33 -1.16
C PHE A 328 -3.66 11.11 -0.99
N GLY A 329 -4.35 12.11 -0.48
CA GLY A 329 -5.80 12.10 -0.33
C GLY A 329 -6.23 12.62 1.03
N PRO A 330 -7.35 13.37 1.11
CA PRO A 330 -7.85 13.92 2.36
C PRO A 330 -8.71 12.93 3.15
N VAL A 331 -8.85 13.22 4.44
CA VAL A 331 -9.75 12.52 5.36
C VAL A 331 -11.15 13.18 5.31
N TYR A 332 -12.19 12.37 5.20
CA TYR A 332 -13.60 12.80 5.19
C TYR A 332 -14.28 12.44 6.51
N LYS A 333 -15.01 13.36 7.09
CA LYS A 333 -15.69 13.18 8.39
C LYS A 333 -17.20 13.03 8.30
N GLY A 334 -17.77 13.00 7.10
CA GLY A 334 -19.21 12.94 6.90
C GLY A 334 -19.93 14.25 7.18
N ASN A 335 -19.22 15.37 7.32
CA ASN A 335 -19.77 16.72 7.34
C ASN A 335 -19.75 17.27 5.91
N PRO A 336 -20.91 17.49 5.26
CA PRO A 336 -20.97 17.86 3.84
C PRO A 336 -20.16 19.10 3.47
N GLU A 337 -20.17 20.14 4.30
CA GLU A 337 -19.43 21.37 4.06
C GLU A 337 -17.93 21.15 4.13
N LYS A 338 -17.45 20.46 5.16
CA LYS A 338 -16.02 20.14 5.33
C LYS A 338 -15.56 19.15 4.28
N ASP A 339 -16.36 18.16 3.96
CA ASP A 339 -16.02 17.15 2.95
C ASP A 339 -15.91 17.80 1.56
N GLU A 340 -16.76 18.81 1.21
CA GLU A 340 -16.59 19.53 -0.06
C GLU A 340 -15.26 20.30 -0.13
N MET A 341 -14.80 20.88 0.97
CA MET A 341 -13.46 21.49 1.03
C MET A 341 -12.35 20.45 0.80
N ARG A 342 -12.53 19.20 1.30
CA ARG A 342 -11.61 18.08 1.06
C ARG A 342 -11.59 17.66 -0.42
N TYR A 343 -12.74 17.65 -1.06
CA TYR A 343 -12.82 17.41 -2.51
C TYR A 343 -12.14 18.52 -3.33
N HIS A 344 -12.19 19.78 -2.88
CA HIS A 344 -11.44 20.87 -3.53
C HIS A 344 -9.93 20.67 -3.40
N ILE A 345 -9.42 20.25 -2.23
CA ILE A 345 -8.01 19.90 -2.07
C ILE A 345 -7.60 18.83 -3.10
N LEU A 346 -8.35 17.74 -3.18
CA LEU A 346 -8.07 16.65 -4.10
C LEU A 346 -8.07 17.10 -5.57
N LYS A 347 -9.05 17.95 -5.97
CA LYS A 347 -9.10 18.52 -7.32
C LYS A 347 -7.87 19.36 -7.64
N ASP A 348 -7.42 20.18 -6.70
CA ASP A 348 -6.24 21.00 -6.90
C ASP A 348 -4.97 20.17 -6.97
N GLN A 349 -4.85 19.09 -6.16
CA GLN A 349 -3.77 18.13 -6.25
C GLN A 349 -3.72 17.44 -7.62
N LEU A 350 -4.83 16.88 -8.07
CA LEU A 350 -4.92 16.24 -9.39
C LEU A 350 -4.57 17.21 -10.53
N ALA A 351 -5.00 18.48 -10.42
CA ALA A 351 -4.72 19.48 -11.44
C ALA A 351 -3.23 19.83 -11.57
N TYR A 352 -2.48 19.91 -10.47
CA TYR A 352 -1.04 20.11 -10.61
C TYR A 352 -0.28 18.81 -10.93
N TYR A 353 -0.75 17.63 -10.54
CA TYR A 353 -0.16 16.37 -11.04
C TYR A 353 -0.30 16.25 -12.57
N ASP A 354 -1.45 16.64 -13.13
CA ASP A 354 -1.62 16.71 -14.59
C ASP A 354 -0.69 17.74 -15.24
N LYS A 355 -0.55 18.93 -14.64
CA LYS A 355 0.38 19.98 -15.09
C LYS A 355 1.82 19.50 -15.14
N TYR A 356 2.26 18.78 -14.14
CA TYR A 356 3.64 18.24 -14.04
C TYR A 356 3.80 16.85 -14.64
N LYS A 357 2.72 16.26 -15.21
CA LYS A 357 2.70 14.95 -15.86
C LYS A 357 3.15 13.82 -14.94
N VAL A 358 2.66 13.82 -13.70
CA VAL A 358 3.04 12.90 -12.65
C VAL A 358 2.07 11.74 -12.56
N SER A 359 2.60 10.54 -12.35
CA SER A 359 1.85 9.35 -11.95
C SER A 359 1.47 9.44 -10.46
N TRP A 360 0.34 8.85 -10.04
CA TRP A 360 -0.14 8.99 -8.68
C TRP A 360 -0.99 7.82 -8.18
N CYS A 361 -1.07 7.67 -6.86
CA CYS A 361 -1.87 6.67 -6.16
C CYS A 361 -2.61 7.31 -4.98
N ILE A 362 -3.95 7.31 -5.02
CA ILE A 362 -4.78 7.82 -3.92
C ILE A 362 -4.77 6.80 -2.78
N TRP A 363 -4.53 7.27 -1.57
CA TRP A 363 -4.78 6.53 -0.35
C TRP A 363 -6.20 6.84 0.12
N LEU A 364 -7.23 5.91 0.03
CA LEU A 364 -7.06 4.52 -0.37
C LEU A 364 -8.34 4.00 -1.06
N TYR A 365 -8.35 2.69 -1.37
CA TYR A 365 -9.46 2.06 -2.10
C TYR A 365 -10.67 1.75 -1.20
N LYS A 366 -10.49 1.04 -0.07
CA LYS A 366 -11.54 0.60 0.86
C LYS A 366 -11.22 0.95 2.30
N ASP A 367 -12.21 1.42 3.08
CA ASP A 367 -12.14 1.57 4.52
C ASP A 367 -13.52 1.55 5.19
N LEU A 368 -13.57 1.88 6.47
CA LEU A 368 -14.82 1.97 7.24
C LEU A 368 -15.53 3.33 7.11
N GLY A 369 -15.05 4.24 6.26
CA GLY A 369 -15.72 5.51 5.96
C GLY A 369 -14.89 6.78 6.17
N LEU A 370 -13.60 6.64 6.44
CA LEU A 370 -12.74 7.78 6.74
C LEU A 370 -12.17 8.47 5.48
N GLN A 371 -11.56 7.70 4.56
CA GLN A 371 -10.75 8.27 3.47
C GLN A 371 -11.01 7.63 2.11
N ALA A 372 -11.38 6.35 2.08
CA ALA A 372 -11.49 5.57 0.85
C ALA A 372 -12.60 6.01 -0.10
N ILE A 373 -12.44 5.67 -1.39
CA ILE A 373 -13.52 5.80 -2.38
C ILE A 373 -14.67 4.83 -2.10
N MET A 374 -14.38 3.67 -1.53
CA MET A 374 -15.35 2.66 -1.14
C MET A 374 -15.41 2.59 0.39
N HIS A 375 -16.55 2.95 1.01
CA HIS A 375 -16.72 2.85 2.44
C HIS A 375 -17.74 1.81 2.84
N GLN A 376 -17.47 1.08 3.92
CA GLN A 376 -18.28 -0.06 4.33
C GLN A 376 -19.68 0.37 4.79
N LYS A 377 -20.73 -0.39 4.39
CA LYS A 377 -22.10 -0.13 4.82
C LYS A 377 -22.26 -0.38 6.32
N ASN A 378 -22.92 0.54 7.04
CA ASN A 378 -23.22 0.40 8.48
C ASN A 378 -24.10 -0.82 8.79
N SER A 379 -24.79 -1.39 7.78
CA SER A 379 -25.65 -2.57 7.93
C SER A 379 -24.92 -3.89 7.97
N THR A 380 -23.62 -3.94 7.64
CA THR A 380 -22.82 -5.17 7.62
C THR A 380 -22.69 -5.78 9.03
N PRO A 381 -22.52 -7.10 9.12
CA PRO A 381 -22.25 -7.76 10.41
C PRO A 381 -21.04 -7.16 11.13
N TYR A 382 -19.96 -6.86 10.41
CA TYR A 382 -18.75 -6.29 11.01
C TYR A 382 -19.00 -4.90 11.59
N MET A 383 -19.61 -3.96 10.84
CA MET A 383 -19.91 -2.61 11.34
C MET A 383 -20.86 -2.64 12.53
N LYS A 384 -21.85 -3.53 12.55
CA LYS A 384 -22.73 -3.71 13.71
C LYS A 384 -21.95 -4.17 14.95
N LEU A 385 -20.97 -5.04 14.77
CA LEU A 385 -20.13 -5.54 15.85
C LEU A 385 -19.24 -4.43 16.43
N VAL A 386 -18.56 -3.65 15.57
CA VAL A 386 -17.49 -2.74 16.00
C VAL A 386 -17.95 -1.31 16.25
N SER A 387 -19.16 -0.89 15.88
CA SER A 387 -19.59 0.52 15.92
C SER A 387 -19.46 1.18 17.30
N ALA A 388 -19.88 0.52 18.39
CA ALA A 388 -19.73 1.03 19.75
C ALA A 388 -18.26 1.16 20.16
N PHE A 389 -17.43 0.19 19.76
CA PHE A 389 -16.01 0.21 19.98
C PHE A 389 -15.32 1.36 19.23
N LEU A 390 -15.69 1.58 17.95
CA LEU A 390 -15.15 2.68 17.14
C LEU A 390 -15.45 4.04 17.79
N ALA A 391 -16.67 4.25 18.29
CA ALA A 391 -17.05 5.47 19.02
C ALA A 391 -16.19 5.66 20.28
N LYS A 392 -15.90 4.59 21.03
CA LYS A 392 -15.01 4.64 22.19
C LYS A 392 -13.57 4.95 21.78
N LYS A 393 -13.04 4.25 20.75
CA LYS A 393 -11.69 4.48 20.20
C LYS A 393 -11.51 5.97 19.78
N ASP A 394 -12.48 6.53 19.06
CA ASP A 394 -12.50 7.95 18.68
C ASP A 394 -12.55 8.88 19.89
N SER A 395 -13.40 8.60 20.87
CA SER A 395 -13.53 9.42 22.10
C SER A 395 -12.25 9.46 22.95
N LEU A 396 -11.44 8.42 22.89
CA LEU A 396 -10.16 8.33 23.58
C LEU A 396 -8.99 8.86 22.74
N GLY A 397 -9.23 9.25 21.49
CA GLY A 397 -8.18 9.72 20.59
C GLY A 397 -7.12 8.66 20.26
N ALA A 398 -7.46 7.38 20.32
CA ALA A 398 -6.52 6.25 20.16
C ALA A 398 -6.07 6.03 18.71
N ASP A 399 -6.66 6.73 17.75
CA ASP A 399 -6.32 6.71 16.33
C ASP A 399 -5.97 8.13 15.90
N ALA A 400 -4.69 8.43 15.76
CA ALA A 400 -4.25 9.77 15.42
C ALA A 400 -4.52 10.18 13.97
N TRP A 401 -4.85 9.21 13.09
CA TRP A 401 -5.26 9.50 11.72
C TRP A 401 -6.74 9.86 11.62
N GLY A 402 -7.59 9.12 12.29
CA GLY A 402 -9.06 9.27 12.25
C GLY A 402 -9.66 10.11 13.35
N SER A 403 -8.93 10.42 14.44
CA SER A 403 -9.46 11.17 15.59
C SER A 403 -8.51 12.26 16.07
N THR A 404 -9.05 13.17 16.91
CA THR A 404 -8.26 14.20 17.57
C THR A 404 -8.14 13.92 19.07
N ASP A 405 -7.20 14.57 19.73
CA ASP A 405 -6.96 14.46 21.18
C ASP A 405 -7.85 15.38 22.02
N LYS A 406 -8.87 16.04 21.43
CA LYS A 406 -9.68 17.06 22.10
C LYS A 406 -10.32 16.59 23.43
N ASN A 407 -10.75 15.33 23.49
CA ASN A 407 -11.43 14.77 24.67
C ASN A 407 -10.46 14.34 25.77
N ILE A 408 -9.16 14.23 25.47
CA ILE A 408 -8.11 13.82 26.40
C ILE A 408 -7.10 14.95 26.66
N ARG A 409 -7.44 16.21 26.30
CA ARG A 409 -6.55 17.36 26.50
C ARG A 409 -6.16 17.58 27.95
N GLN A 410 -7.01 17.21 28.92
CA GLN A 410 -6.69 17.25 30.36
C GLN A 410 -5.50 16.34 30.73
N VAL A 411 -5.18 15.33 29.90
CA VAL A 411 -4.01 14.45 30.07
C VAL A 411 -2.84 14.96 29.21
N MET A 412 -3.11 15.29 27.96
CA MET A 412 -2.08 15.66 26.98
C MET A 412 -1.43 17.01 27.30
N SER A 413 -2.24 18.05 27.63
CA SER A 413 -1.71 19.39 27.84
C SER A 413 -0.72 19.51 28.99
N PRO A 414 -0.95 18.93 30.19
CA PRO A 414 0.05 18.94 31.26
C PRO A 414 1.34 18.25 30.89
N LEU A 415 1.28 17.15 30.12
CA LEU A 415 2.45 16.42 29.70
C LEU A 415 3.26 17.23 28.66
N GLU A 416 2.60 17.83 27.67
CA GLU A 416 3.23 18.71 26.68
C GLU A 416 3.89 19.92 27.37
N GLU A 417 3.22 20.53 28.38
CA GLU A 417 3.77 21.66 29.15
C GLU A 417 5.01 21.27 29.95
N LEU A 418 4.97 20.07 30.62
CA LEU A 418 6.13 19.54 31.33
C LEU A 418 7.33 19.41 30.42
N PHE A 419 7.17 18.78 29.25
CA PHE A 419 8.26 18.58 28.29
C PHE A 419 8.81 19.90 27.76
N ARG A 420 7.91 20.81 27.37
CA ARG A 420 8.29 22.14 26.88
C ARG A 420 9.10 22.95 27.90
N LYS A 421 8.79 22.81 29.18
CA LYS A 421 9.43 23.56 30.27
C LYS A 421 10.75 22.93 30.71
N GLU A 422 10.75 21.61 30.97
CA GLU A 422 11.88 20.93 31.58
C GLU A 422 12.89 20.38 30.53
N PHE A 423 12.44 20.16 29.27
CA PHE A 423 13.25 19.59 28.21
C PHE A 423 13.13 20.39 26.89
N PRO A 424 13.44 21.71 26.89
CA PRO A 424 13.20 22.58 25.73
C PRO A 424 13.96 22.17 24.47
N ASP A 425 15.12 21.54 24.61
CA ASP A 425 15.99 21.08 23.51
C ASP A 425 15.69 19.64 23.05
N TYR A 426 14.80 18.93 23.76
CA TYR A 426 14.39 17.58 23.35
C TYR A 426 13.52 17.63 22.10
N ASN A 427 14.10 17.23 20.97
CA ASN A 427 13.43 17.26 19.64
C ASN A 427 13.56 15.91 18.94
N PRO A 428 12.81 14.90 19.39
CA PRO A 428 12.91 13.54 18.81
C PRO A 428 12.49 13.53 17.34
N TYR A 429 13.28 12.81 16.54
CA TYR A 429 12.99 12.59 15.14
C TYR A 429 11.82 11.63 14.96
N PRO A 430 10.95 11.83 13.97
CA PRO A 430 10.94 12.92 13.00
C PRO A 430 9.95 14.06 13.35
N LYS A 431 9.13 13.94 14.40
CA LYS A 431 7.95 14.80 14.64
C LYS A 431 8.07 15.72 15.86
N GLY A 432 9.21 15.74 16.53
CA GLY A 432 9.46 16.56 17.71
C GLY A 432 8.67 16.12 18.95
N GLN A 433 8.80 16.89 20.05
CA GLN A 433 8.21 16.56 21.36
C GLN A 433 6.72 16.20 21.29
N ARG A 434 5.92 17.04 20.64
CA ARG A 434 4.47 16.84 20.59
C ARG A 434 4.11 15.59 19.79
N GLY A 435 4.81 15.33 18.69
CA GLY A 435 4.57 14.12 17.88
C GLY A 435 4.93 12.86 18.65
N GLU A 436 6.01 12.89 19.46
CA GLU A 436 6.42 11.78 20.31
C GLU A 436 5.42 11.51 21.43
N ILE A 437 4.91 12.57 22.08
CA ILE A 437 3.90 12.44 23.13
C ILE A 437 2.58 11.88 22.53
N ASP A 438 2.15 12.38 21.39
CA ASP A 438 0.97 11.86 20.66
C ASP A 438 1.14 10.37 20.37
N LEU A 439 2.28 9.98 19.85
CA LEU A 439 2.61 8.60 19.52
C LEU A 439 2.56 7.68 20.74
N LEU A 440 3.30 8.04 21.79
CA LEU A 440 3.41 7.21 23.01
C LEU A 440 2.08 7.09 23.75
N VAL A 441 1.34 8.19 23.88
CA VAL A 441 0.09 8.19 24.66
C VAL A 441 -1.06 7.61 23.84
N ARG A 442 -1.28 8.08 22.63
CA ARG A 442 -2.47 7.76 21.83
C ARG A 442 -2.33 6.45 21.07
N ASN A 443 -1.22 6.29 20.35
CA ASN A 443 -1.06 5.14 19.44
C ASN A 443 -0.49 3.89 20.14
N ILE A 444 0.21 4.08 21.28
CA ILE A 444 0.76 2.96 22.05
C ILE A 444 -0.06 2.72 23.30
N LEU A 445 0.06 3.58 24.32
CA LEU A 445 -0.51 3.31 25.64
C LEU A 445 -2.03 3.11 25.62
N ILE A 446 -2.78 4.05 25.04
CA ILE A 446 -4.26 3.98 24.99
C ILE A 446 -4.69 2.91 23.97
N ALA A 447 -4.08 2.88 22.78
CA ALA A 447 -4.46 1.96 21.74
C ALA A 447 -4.22 0.50 22.12
N GLN A 448 -3.08 0.17 22.70
CA GLN A 448 -2.79 -1.20 23.20
C GLN A 448 -3.71 -1.60 24.35
N ALA A 449 -4.08 -0.68 25.23
CA ALA A 449 -5.05 -0.95 26.30
C ALA A 449 -6.46 -1.31 25.77
N LEU A 450 -6.81 -0.87 24.54
CA LEU A 450 -8.07 -1.20 23.89
C LEU A 450 -8.08 -2.56 23.17
N VAL A 451 -6.90 -3.17 22.92
CA VAL A 451 -6.82 -4.43 22.16
C VAL A 451 -7.61 -5.58 22.79
N PRO A 452 -7.53 -5.83 24.13
CA PRO A 452 -8.34 -6.88 24.74
C PRO A 452 -9.85 -6.67 24.59
N GLU A 453 -10.31 -5.42 24.65
CA GLU A 453 -11.73 -5.09 24.47
C GLU A 453 -12.20 -5.37 23.04
N TYR A 454 -11.45 -4.92 22.05
CA TYR A 454 -11.73 -5.22 20.64
C TYR A 454 -11.76 -6.74 20.39
N CYS A 455 -10.73 -7.45 20.83
CA CYS A 455 -10.64 -8.89 20.61
C CYS A 455 -11.78 -9.66 21.31
N ASN A 456 -12.23 -9.21 22.47
CA ASN A 456 -13.36 -9.82 23.18
C ASN A 456 -14.70 -9.69 22.44
N LEU A 457 -14.84 -8.79 21.46
CA LEU A 457 -16.02 -8.73 20.61
C LEU A 457 -16.23 -10.04 19.81
N PHE A 458 -15.16 -10.77 19.54
CA PHE A 458 -15.18 -12.02 18.78
C PHE A 458 -15.33 -13.28 19.66
N LYS A 459 -15.37 -13.09 21.00
CA LYS A 459 -15.37 -14.21 21.95
C LYS A 459 -16.65 -15.05 21.83
N GLY A 460 -16.47 -16.35 21.68
CA GLY A 460 -17.57 -17.33 21.65
C GLY A 460 -18.30 -17.44 20.33
N MET A 461 -17.90 -16.69 19.29
CA MET A 461 -18.52 -16.74 17.96
C MET A 461 -18.41 -18.11 17.32
N SER A 462 -19.46 -18.49 16.60
CA SER A 462 -19.49 -19.69 15.75
C SER A 462 -18.64 -19.50 14.48
N ASP A 463 -18.38 -20.58 13.76
CA ASP A 463 -17.67 -20.53 12.48
C ASP A 463 -18.46 -19.71 11.44
N GLU A 464 -19.81 -19.84 11.42
CA GLU A 464 -20.71 -19.10 10.53
C GLU A 464 -20.70 -17.59 10.81
N GLU A 465 -20.72 -17.19 12.07
CA GLU A 465 -20.61 -15.78 12.46
C GLU A 465 -19.29 -15.17 12.02
N LEU A 466 -18.16 -15.86 12.22
CA LEU A 466 -16.85 -15.43 11.77
C LEU A 466 -16.75 -15.31 10.25
N ILE A 467 -17.33 -16.25 9.50
CA ILE A 467 -17.41 -16.19 8.05
C ILE A 467 -18.21 -14.96 7.61
N ALA A 468 -19.37 -14.71 8.24
CA ALA A 468 -20.22 -13.57 7.93
C ALA A 468 -19.51 -12.21 8.21
N LEU A 469 -18.74 -12.13 9.31
CA LEU A 469 -17.92 -10.96 9.61
C LEU A 469 -16.84 -10.72 8.54
N ALA A 470 -16.10 -11.76 8.18
CA ALA A 470 -15.05 -11.68 7.16
C ALA A 470 -15.62 -11.35 5.77
N GLN A 471 -16.80 -11.86 5.42
CA GLN A 471 -17.51 -11.55 4.18
C GLN A 471 -18.10 -10.13 4.14
N SER A 472 -18.13 -9.42 5.28
CA SER A 472 -18.51 -8.00 5.30
C SER A 472 -17.61 -7.14 4.43
N PHE A 473 -16.39 -7.59 4.12
CA PHE A 473 -15.40 -6.88 3.31
C PHE A 473 -15.53 -7.10 1.80
N ARG A 474 -16.57 -7.82 1.34
CA ARG A 474 -16.85 -7.99 -0.09
C ARG A 474 -17.35 -6.70 -0.74
N PHE A 475 -17.11 -6.53 -2.04
CA PHE A 475 -17.46 -5.36 -2.85
C PHE A 475 -18.91 -4.90 -2.63
N GLU A 476 -19.88 -5.80 -2.66
CA GLU A 476 -21.32 -5.51 -2.52
C GLU A 476 -21.70 -4.90 -1.15
N ASN A 477 -20.83 -5.00 -0.17
CA ASN A 477 -21.01 -4.46 1.18
C ASN A 477 -20.46 -3.04 1.38
N TYR A 478 -19.99 -2.44 0.30
CA TYR A 478 -19.46 -1.07 0.30
C TYR A 478 -20.38 -0.09 -0.44
N VAL A 479 -20.24 1.16 -0.11
CA VAL A 479 -20.89 2.29 -0.77
C VAL A 479 -19.81 3.12 -1.44
N LYS A 480 -20.05 3.53 -2.67
CA LYS A 480 -19.16 4.41 -3.42
C LYS A 480 -19.25 5.84 -2.91
N ARG A 481 -18.13 6.53 -2.83
CA ARG A 481 -18.09 7.96 -2.59
C ARG A 481 -18.28 8.69 -3.92
N ASN A 482 -19.55 8.87 -4.32
CA ASN A 482 -19.94 9.39 -5.65
C ASN A 482 -19.21 10.68 -6.03
N ARG A 483 -19.05 11.62 -5.08
CA ARG A 483 -18.34 12.88 -5.33
C ARG A 483 -16.87 12.67 -5.71
N LEU A 484 -16.21 11.67 -5.14
CA LEU A 484 -14.85 11.28 -5.51
C LEU A 484 -14.84 10.61 -6.90
N GLU A 485 -15.80 9.73 -7.17
CA GLU A 485 -15.98 9.11 -8.48
C GLU A 485 -16.16 10.16 -9.59
N ASP A 486 -17.01 11.18 -9.37
CA ASP A 486 -17.22 12.29 -10.31
C ASP A 486 -15.92 13.07 -10.60
N ILE A 487 -15.12 13.32 -9.56
CA ILE A 487 -13.83 14.01 -9.73
C ILE A 487 -12.88 13.21 -10.60
N LEU A 488 -12.77 11.89 -10.37
CA LEU A 488 -11.85 11.02 -11.09
C LEU A 488 -12.26 10.78 -12.55
N THR A 489 -13.59 10.77 -12.81
CA THR A 489 -14.13 10.54 -14.16
C THR A 489 -14.39 11.84 -14.93
N GLY A 490 -14.15 13.00 -14.35
CA GLY A 490 -14.39 14.31 -14.96
C GLY A 490 -15.87 14.68 -15.16
N ARG A 491 -16.76 14.13 -14.33
CA ARG A 491 -18.22 14.34 -14.34
C ARG A 491 -18.67 15.43 -13.38
#